data_ab7296553d9aa5045125512034368201
#
_entry.id   ab7296553d9aa5045125512034368201
#
_cell.length_a   1.000
_cell.length_b   1.000
_cell.length_c   1.000
_cell.angle_alpha   90.00
_cell.angle_beta   90.00
_cell.angle_gamma   90.00
#
_symmetry.space_group_name_H-M   'P 1'
#
loop_
_entity.id
_entity.type
_entity.pdbx_description
1 polymer ?
#
loop_
_entity_poly.entity_id
_entity_poly.type
_entity_poly.pdbx_seq_one_letter_code
_entity_poly.pdbx_strand_id
1 'polypeptide(L)'
;MPLSATIDAMERLHDLEELERSLKGDYPGASIDDVDEETLRGALGEDAVADLRRLKEIERALERAGLVSRDRGRLEVTPKGARKMGERALVRVFEHLRRDREGVHEALEAGGLAEPTGATRPWRFGDSGQIAVQRSVFNAVARGGPGGRRVRLEPDDLELLEAEQRTEAATALLLDLSFSMPLRGHDIHAKKMALALHALIEGRYPHDTLYLIGFSDYARQMQPKELAASGWERVYGTNMHHAFNLAGRLLSQHPRATRQVIMVTDGEPTAHLEGDRAKFNWPPIPKTIRLTLMEASKLARAGVTLNVFMLEDSPGLIGFMERLAELTAGRIFLMDDRDLGTFVLRDFVRRRAS
;
A
#
# COMPACT_ATOMS: atom_id res chain seq x y z
N MET A 1 -10.77 3.96 26.63
CA MET A 1 -9.37 4.41 26.56
C MET A 1 -9.26 5.43 25.44
N PRO A 2 -8.52 6.54 25.60
CA PRO A 2 -8.30 7.47 24.51
C PRO A 2 -7.57 6.76 23.37
N LEU A 3 -7.94 7.09 22.17
CA LEU A 3 -7.52 6.44 20.92
C LEU A 3 -5.99 6.49 20.68
N SER A 4 -5.27 7.45 21.26
CA SER A 4 -3.80 7.55 21.25
C SER A 4 -3.14 6.38 21.98
N ALA A 5 -3.70 5.95 23.09
CA ALA A 5 -3.18 4.82 23.85
C ALA A 5 -3.24 3.47 23.10
N THR A 6 -4.11 3.35 22.09
CA THR A 6 -4.23 2.09 21.32
C THR A 6 -3.11 1.92 20.29
N ILE A 7 -2.51 3.01 19.80
CA ILE A 7 -1.38 2.93 18.84
C ILE A 7 -0.06 2.77 19.57
N ASP A 8 0.15 3.52 20.63
CA ASP A 8 1.28 3.30 21.49
C ASP A 8 1.26 1.86 22.02
N ALA A 9 0.05 1.30 22.24
CA ALA A 9 -0.14 -0.11 22.55
C ALA A 9 0.23 -1.05 21.40
N MET A 10 -0.06 -0.69 20.16
CA MET A 10 0.27 -1.54 19.00
C MET A 10 1.77 -1.39 18.57
N GLU A 11 2.39 -0.24 18.78
CA GLU A 11 3.84 -0.10 18.66
C GLU A 11 4.57 -0.95 19.70
N ARG A 12 4.07 -0.95 20.93
CA ARG A 12 4.58 -1.82 22.01
C ARG A 12 4.23 -3.30 21.83
N LEU A 13 3.19 -3.64 21.08
CA LEU A 13 2.89 -5.03 20.72
C LEU A 13 3.99 -5.60 19.83
N HIS A 14 4.56 -4.79 18.95
CA HIS A 14 5.70 -5.20 18.15
C HIS A 14 6.94 -5.42 19.01
N ASP A 15 7.22 -4.53 19.95
CA ASP A 15 8.31 -4.69 20.92
C ASP A 15 8.13 -5.95 21.77
N LEU A 16 6.86 -6.31 22.09
CA LEU A 16 6.49 -7.54 22.78
C LEU A 16 6.71 -8.79 21.92
N GLU A 17 6.32 -8.75 20.64
CA GLU A 17 6.57 -9.85 19.70
C GLU A 17 8.07 -10.06 19.49
N GLU A 18 8.86 -9.00 19.52
CA GLU A 18 10.32 -9.06 19.40
C GLU A 18 10.95 -9.64 20.67
N LEU A 19 10.46 -9.25 21.86
CA LEU A 19 10.88 -9.82 23.14
C LEU A 19 10.48 -11.30 23.25
N GLU A 20 9.24 -11.65 22.89
CA GLU A 20 8.75 -13.03 22.89
C GLU A 20 9.53 -13.91 21.90
N ARG A 21 9.97 -13.33 20.79
CA ARG A 21 10.78 -14.01 19.78
C ARG A 21 12.21 -14.22 20.24
N SER A 22 12.78 -13.24 20.94
CA SER A 22 14.09 -13.35 21.60
C SER A 22 14.07 -14.45 22.67
N LEU A 23 13.04 -14.46 23.51
CA LEU A 23 12.86 -15.50 24.53
C LEU A 23 12.61 -16.90 23.92
N LYS A 24 11.90 -17.01 22.81
CA LYS A 24 11.68 -18.28 22.07
C LYS A 24 12.94 -18.78 21.34
N GLY A 25 13.90 -17.92 21.07
CA GLY A 25 15.21 -18.30 20.53
C GLY A 25 15.99 -19.19 21.50
N ASP A 26 15.86 -18.91 22.79
CA ASP A 26 16.54 -19.62 23.85
C ASP A 26 15.66 -20.74 24.48
N TYR A 27 14.33 -20.61 24.42
CA TYR A 27 13.36 -21.57 25.00
C TYR A 27 12.16 -21.77 24.03
N PRO A 28 12.19 -22.80 23.17
CA PRO A 28 11.08 -23.12 22.27
C PRO A 28 9.80 -23.44 23.06
N GLY A 29 8.78 -22.56 22.96
CA GLY A 29 7.50 -22.73 23.63
C GLY A 29 7.20 -21.74 24.75
N ALA A 30 8.13 -20.89 25.14
CA ALA A 30 7.91 -19.83 26.13
C ALA A 30 6.91 -18.79 25.61
N SER A 31 5.97 -18.40 26.48
CA SER A 31 5.01 -17.30 26.27
C SER A 31 5.29 -16.20 27.30
N ILE A 32 4.90 -14.97 26.99
CA ILE A 32 4.94 -13.85 27.95
C ILE A 32 4.10 -14.17 29.21
N ASP A 33 3.06 -15.00 29.04
CA ASP A 33 2.26 -15.46 30.16
C ASP A 33 3.04 -16.38 31.11
N ASP A 34 4.05 -17.09 30.60
CA ASP A 34 4.90 -18.02 31.36
C ASP A 34 6.05 -17.32 32.08
N VAL A 35 6.24 -16.00 31.86
CA VAL A 35 7.28 -15.21 32.53
C VAL A 35 6.91 -15.03 33.99
N ASP A 36 7.69 -15.67 34.89
CA ASP A 36 7.54 -15.54 36.33
C ASP A 36 8.00 -14.14 36.80
N GLU A 37 7.08 -13.42 37.42
CA GLU A 37 7.34 -12.06 37.90
C GLU A 37 8.46 -12.01 38.97
N GLU A 38 8.65 -13.06 39.71
CA GLU A 38 9.66 -13.14 40.76
C GLU A 38 11.06 -13.30 40.17
N THR A 39 11.19 -14.14 39.16
CA THR A 39 12.41 -14.29 38.35
C THR A 39 12.76 -13.01 37.60
N LEU A 40 11.75 -12.34 36.99
CA LEU A 40 11.93 -11.08 36.29
C LEU A 40 12.38 -9.96 37.22
N ARG A 41 11.79 -9.91 38.44
CA ARG A 41 12.18 -8.95 39.50
C ARG A 41 13.62 -9.14 39.95
N GLY A 42 14.04 -10.40 40.12
CA GLY A 42 15.41 -10.73 40.49
C GLY A 42 16.43 -10.38 39.43
N ALA A 43 16.08 -10.54 38.14
CA ALA A 43 16.98 -10.30 37.02
C ALA A 43 17.03 -8.85 36.54
N LEU A 44 15.88 -8.15 36.49
CA LEU A 44 15.73 -6.85 35.82
C LEU A 44 15.09 -5.76 36.70
N GLY A 45 14.69 -6.08 37.95
CA GLY A 45 14.13 -5.12 38.89
C GLY A 45 12.62 -4.90 38.84
N GLU A 46 12.10 -4.04 39.71
CA GLU A 46 10.67 -3.74 39.83
C GLU A 46 10.07 -3.03 38.59
N ASP A 47 10.86 -2.22 37.90
CA ASP A 47 10.40 -1.51 36.71
C ASP A 47 10.03 -2.48 35.58
N ALA A 48 10.79 -3.56 35.40
CA ALA A 48 10.50 -4.60 34.41
C ALA A 48 9.22 -5.38 34.72
N VAL A 49 8.93 -5.61 36.01
CA VAL A 49 7.66 -6.24 36.45
C VAL A 49 6.48 -5.32 36.19
N ALA A 50 6.64 -4.02 36.46
CA ALA A 50 5.61 -3.02 36.19
C ALA A 50 5.31 -2.93 34.67
N ASP A 51 6.34 -2.96 33.84
CA ASP A 51 6.20 -2.96 32.37
C ASP A 51 5.53 -4.25 31.88
N LEU A 52 5.91 -5.43 32.38
CA LEU A 52 5.25 -6.70 32.05
C LEU A 52 3.76 -6.66 32.38
N ARG A 53 3.38 -6.19 33.57
CA ARG A 53 1.96 -6.05 33.96
C ARG A 53 1.22 -5.11 33.04
N ARG A 54 1.82 -3.97 32.70
CA ARG A 54 1.24 -3.00 31.76
C ARG A 54 1.03 -3.58 30.36
N LEU A 55 1.97 -4.39 29.89
CA LEU A 55 1.89 -5.06 28.62
C LEU A 55 0.76 -6.12 28.59
N LYS A 56 0.63 -6.93 29.65
CA LYS A 56 -0.50 -7.89 29.79
C LYS A 56 -1.87 -7.19 29.84
N GLU A 57 -1.95 -6.01 30.47
CA GLU A 57 -3.19 -5.20 30.45
C GLU A 57 -3.54 -4.67 29.06
N ILE A 58 -2.53 -4.20 28.32
CA ILE A 58 -2.68 -3.72 26.94
C ILE A 58 -3.17 -4.85 26.04
N GLU A 59 -2.54 -6.02 26.11
CA GLU A 59 -2.95 -7.20 25.35
C GLU A 59 -4.42 -7.55 25.60
N ARG A 60 -4.82 -7.70 26.87
CA ARG A 60 -6.22 -7.96 27.23
C ARG A 60 -7.19 -6.88 26.74
N ALA A 61 -6.75 -5.63 26.69
CA ALA A 61 -7.55 -4.54 26.14
C ALA A 61 -7.72 -4.65 24.63
N LEU A 62 -6.66 -5.02 23.90
CA LEU A 62 -6.69 -5.24 22.46
C LEU A 62 -7.53 -6.46 22.07
N GLU A 63 -7.43 -7.56 22.82
CA GLU A 63 -8.30 -8.74 22.63
C GLU A 63 -9.78 -8.41 22.87
N ARG A 64 -10.12 -7.73 23.97
CA ARG A 64 -11.50 -7.29 24.24
C ARG A 64 -12.04 -6.35 23.17
N ALA A 65 -11.17 -5.53 22.57
CA ALA A 65 -11.53 -4.68 21.44
C ALA A 65 -11.66 -5.46 20.11
N GLY A 66 -11.27 -6.73 20.07
CA GLY A 66 -11.25 -7.57 18.88
C GLY A 66 -10.21 -7.13 17.83
N LEU A 67 -9.15 -6.45 18.27
CA LEU A 67 -8.07 -5.99 17.40
C LEU A 67 -6.96 -7.04 17.23
N VAL A 68 -6.79 -7.88 18.25
CA VAL A 68 -5.92 -9.04 18.23
C VAL A 68 -6.70 -10.27 18.69
N SER A 69 -6.23 -11.45 18.34
CA SER A 69 -6.75 -12.74 18.81
C SER A 69 -5.59 -13.68 19.07
N ARG A 70 -5.76 -14.63 19.99
CA ARG A 70 -4.80 -15.71 20.19
C ARG A 70 -5.19 -16.93 19.36
N ASP A 71 -4.28 -17.35 18.50
CA ASP A 71 -4.36 -18.64 17.83
C ASP A 71 -3.14 -19.49 18.21
N ARG A 72 -3.40 -20.68 18.79
CA ARG A 72 -2.37 -21.63 19.27
C ARG A 72 -1.28 -20.98 20.13
N GLY A 73 -1.66 -20.07 21.02
CA GLY A 73 -0.75 -19.36 21.92
C GLY A 73 0.02 -18.19 21.28
N ARG A 74 -0.20 -17.90 20.01
CA ARG A 74 0.37 -16.72 19.32
C ARG A 74 -0.66 -15.60 19.25
N LEU A 75 -0.21 -14.39 19.51
CA LEU A 75 -1.02 -13.19 19.33
C LEU A 75 -1.04 -12.83 17.85
N GLU A 76 -2.22 -12.80 17.25
CA GLU A 76 -2.41 -12.45 15.85
C GLU A 76 -3.28 -11.19 15.71
N VAL A 77 -2.88 -10.32 14.76
CA VAL A 77 -3.69 -9.14 14.42
C VAL A 77 -4.91 -9.58 13.62
N THR A 78 -6.10 -9.19 14.08
CA THR A 78 -7.36 -9.50 13.35
C THR A 78 -7.51 -8.60 12.11
N PRO A 79 -8.39 -8.95 11.14
CA PRO A 79 -8.71 -8.05 10.03
C PRO A 79 -9.21 -6.67 10.50
N LYS A 80 -9.96 -6.63 11.61
CA LYS A 80 -10.39 -5.38 12.25
C LYS A 80 -9.21 -4.59 12.81
N GLY A 81 -8.22 -5.27 13.42
CA GLY A 81 -6.98 -4.68 13.88
C GLY A 81 -6.17 -4.07 12.74
N ALA A 82 -5.93 -4.84 11.69
CA ALA A 82 -5.17 -4.38 10.52
C ALA A 82 -5.82 -3.15 9.85
N ARG A 83 -7.15 -3.15 9.69
CA ARG A 83 -7.89 -1.99 9.17
C ARG A 83 -7.71 -0.77 10.07
N LYS A 84 -7.84 -0.95 11.38
CA LYS A 84 -7.71 0.14 12.34
C LYS A 84 -6.30 0.74 12.38
N MET A 85 -5.26 -0.10 12.18
CA MET A 85 -3.88 0.35 12.00
C MET A 85 -3.74 1.20 10.73
N GLY A 86 -4.28 0.73 9.62
CA GLY A 86 -4.26 1.44 8.34
C GLY A 86 -4.97 2.80 8.41
N GLU A 87 -6.19 2.86 8.96
CA GLU A 87 -6.94 4.11 9.14
C GLU A 87 -6.15 5.15 9.94
N ARG A 88 -5.43 4.69 10.98
CA ARG A 88 -4.65 5.58 11.83
C ARG A 88 -3.32 6.02 11.23
N ALA A 89 -2.63 5.11 10.57
CA ALA A 89 -1.45 5.48 9.80
C ALA A 89 -1.82 6.54 8.75
N LEU A 90 -2.98 6.39 8.11
CA LEU A 90 -3.53 7.36 7.18
C LEU A 90 -3.78 8.73 7.82
N VAL A 91 -4.43 8.77 9.00
CA VAL A 91 -4.67 10.01 9.74
C VAL A 91 -3.37 10.72 10.09
N ARG A 92 -2.37 10.00 10.62
CA ARG A 92 -1.04 10.57 10.94
C ARG A 92 -0.37 11.17 9.70
N VAL A 93 -0.41 10.47 8.57
CA VAL A 93 0.14 10.97 7.31
C VAL A 93 -0.56 12.26 6.87
N PHE A 94 -1.89 12.32 6.94
CA PHE A 94 -2.63 13.54 6.59
C PHE A 94 -2.41 14.67 7.61
N GLU A 95 -2.23 14.39 8.89
CA GLU A 95 -1.87 15.39 9.89
C GLU A 95 -0.48 15.97 9.62
N HIS A 96 0.48 15.13 9.23
CA HIS A 96 1.81 15.58 8.83
C HIS A 96 1.77 16.45 7.58
N LEU A 97 1.03 16.02 6.55
CA LEU A 97 0.77 16.81 5.35
C LEU A 97 0.10 18.17 5.64
N ARG A 98 -0.72 18.27 6.69
CA ARG A 98 -1.34 19.56 7.09
C ARG A 98 -0.35 20.48 7.77
N ARG A 99 0.55 19.98 8.60
CA ARG A 99 1.61 20.77 9.25
C ARG A 99 2.62 21.34 8.26
N ASP A 100 3.02 20.54 7.27
CA ASP A 100 3.93 20.98 6.21
C ASP A 100 3.29 22.05 5.29
N ARG A 101 1.97 22.19 5.32
CA ARG A 101 1.21 23.15 4.51
C ARG A 101 1.15 24.58 5.08
N GLU A 102 1.48 24.79 6.32
CA GLU A 102 1.55 26.15 6.87
C GLU A 102 2.64 27.01 6.23
N GLY A 103 3.48 26.44 5.37
CA GLY A 103 4.54 27.12 4.61
C GLY A 103 4.33 27.26 3.09
N VAL A 104 3.35 26.60 2.46
CA VAL A 104 3.15 26.66 0.99
C VAL A 104 1.66 26.68 0.67
N HIS A 105 1.19 27.83 0.20
CA HIS A 105 -0.16 28.01 -0.32
C HIS A 105 -0.33 27.27 -1.67
N GLU A 106 -0.96 26.10 -1.66
CA GLU A 106 -1.76 25.60 -2.77
C GLU A 106 -2.86 24.71 -2.22
N ALA A 107 -4.10 25.16 -2.40
CA ALA A 107 -5.30 24.47 -1.97
C ALA A 107 -5.47 23.19 -2.79
N LEU A 108 -5.29 22.04 -2.13
CA LEU A 108 -5.96 20.81 -2.52
C LEU A 108 -7.32 20.84 -1.79
N GLU A 109 -8.31 21.42 -2.43
CA GLU A 109 -9.69 21.15 -2.07
C GLU A 109 -9.85 19.64 -2.07
N ALA A 110 -10.29 19.13 -0.92
CA ALA A 110 -10.77 17.76 -0.81
C ALA A 110 -11.95 17.67 -1.76
N GLY A 111 -11.71 17.18 -2.97
CA GLY A 111 -12.76 16.87 -3.91
C GLY A 111 -13.74 15.95 -3.22
N GLY A 112 -14.94 16.46 -2.97
CA GLY A 112 -16.09 15.71 -2.53
C GLY A 112 -16.26 14.50 -3.45
N LEU A 113 -16.92 13.48 -2.95
CA LEU A 113 -17.50 12.42 -3.75
C LEU A 113 -18.07 13.07 -5.01
N ALA A 114 -17.52 12.78 -6.17
CA ALA A 114 -18.13 13.15 -7.44
C ALA A 114 -19.41 12.32 -7.54
N GLU A 115 -20.50 12.89 -7.08
CA GLU A 115 -21.82 12.48 -7.54
C GLU A 115 -21.82 12.63 -9.07
N PRO A 116 -22.54 11.78 -9.83
CA PRO A 116 -22.72 11.98 -11.25
C PRO A 116 -23.30 13.40 -11.41
N THR A 117 -22.53 14.32 -11.92
CA THR A 117 -22.88 15.74 -11.99
C THR A 117 -24.04 16.01 -12.91
N GLY A 118 -24.61 14.99 -13.56
CA GLY A 118 -25.67 15.20 -14.54
C GLY A 118 -25.28 16.18 -15.64
N ALA A 119 -24.01 16.54 -15.72
CA ALA A 119 -23.48 17.41 -16.74
C ALA A 119 -23.67 16.75 -18.11
N THR A 120 -24.16 17.52 -19.04
CA THR A 120 -24.35 17.11 -20.43
C THR A 120 -23.56 18.05 -21.34
N ARG A 121 -23.05 17.52 -22.44
CA ARG A 121 -22.42 18.35 -23.48
C ARG A 121 -23.14 18.14 -24.82
N PRO A 122 -23.14 19.16 -25.70
CA PRO A 122 -23.67 18.99 -27.04
C PRO A 122 -22.99 17.85 -27.79
N TRP A 123 -23.77 17.02 -28.44
CA TRP A 123 -23.27 15.97 -29.31
C TRP A 123 -22.61 16.56 -30.55
N ARG A 124 -21.50 15.99 -31.00
CA ARG A 124 -20.83 16.33 -32.26
C ARG A 124 -20.66 15.08 -33.09
N PHE A 125 -20.69 15.24 -34.43
CA PHE A 125 -20.50 14.13 -35.32
C PHE A 125 -19.19 13.38 -35.05
N GLY A 126 -19.30 12.07 -34.84
CA GLY A 126 -18.15 11.22 -34.43
C GLY A 126 -18.03 10.95 -32.93
N ASP A 127 -18.81 11.62 -32.11
CA ASP A 127 -18.83 11.34 -30.67
C ASP A 127 -19.49 9.98 -30.39
N SER A 128 -18.85 9.19 -29.54
CA SER A 128 -19.40 7.97 -28.96
C SER A 128 -19.72 8.21 -27.48
N GLY A 129 -20.97 7.97 -27.08
CA GLY A 129 -21.39 8.17 -25.68
C GLY A 129 -22.87 7.92 -25.50
N GLN A 130 -23.34 7.95 -24.27
CA GLN A 130 -24.75 7.79 -23.93
C GLN A 130 -25.51 9.11 -24.13
N ILE A 131 -26.55 9.08 -24.96
CA ILE A 131 -27.40 10.27 -25.19
C ILE A 131 -28.18 10.60 -23.93
N ALA A 132 -28.13 11.87 -23.50
CA ALA A 132 -28.95 12.43 -22.43
C ALA A 132 -30.37 12.69 -22.97
N VAL A 133 -31.19 11.62 -23.05
CA VAL A 133 -32.50 11.65 -23.71
C VAL A 133 -33.39 12.77 -23.20
N GLN A 134 -33.46 12.94 -21.87
CA GLN A 134 -34.30 13.99 -21.28
C GLN A 134 -33.88 15.39 -21.72
N ARG A 135 -32.59 15.67 -21.75
CA ARG A 135 -32.04 16.96 -22.13
C ARG A 135 -32.21 17.21 -23.63
N SER A 136 -31.94 16.20 -24.44
CA SER A 136 -32.12 16.26 -25.89
C SER A 136 -33.60 16.50 -26.30
N VAL A 137 -34.52 15.81 -25.63
CA VAL A 137 -35.94 16.07 -25.83
C VAL A 137 -36.35 17.47 -25.39
N PHE A 138 -35.84 17.95 -24.25
CA PHE A 138 -36.09 19.31 -23.77
C PHE A 138 -35.60 20.34 -24.79
N ASN A 139 -34.41 20.17 -25.35
CA ASN A 139 -33.85 21.08 -26.37
C ASN A 139 -34.71 21.10 -27.62
N ALA A 140 -35.19 19.94 -28.12
CA ALA A 140 -36.07 19.85 -29.27
C ALA A 140 -37.42 20.53 -29.03
N VAL A 141 -38.00 20.41 -27.83
CA VAL A 141 -39.22 21.08 -27.43
C VAL A 141 -39.02 22.60 -27.34
N ALA A 142 -37.90 23.03 -26.74
CA ALA A 142 -37.53 24.43 -26.62
C ALA A 142 -37.35 25.10 -28.00
N ARG A 143 -36.72 24.40 -28.97
CA ARG A 143 -36.54 24.85 -30.35
C ARG A 143 -37.88 24.93 -31.11
N GLY A 144 -38.73 23.93 -30.90
CA GLY A 144 -40.01 23.81 -31.65
C GLY A 144 -41.12 24.77 -31.18
N GLY A 145 -40.96 25.41 -30.00
CA GLY A 145 -41.96 26.33 -29.44
C GLY A 145 -43.23 25.68 -28.92
N PRO A 146 -44.10 26.46 -28.20
CA PRO A 146 -45.37 25.97 -27.65
C PRO A 146 -46.42 25.80 -28.77
N GLY A 147 -46.60 24.61 -29.27
CA GLY A 147 -47.65 24.33 -30.30
C GLY A 147 -47.39 23.13 -31.20
N GLY A 148 -46.23 22.56 -31.15
CA GLY A 148 -45.85 21.40 -31.95
C GLY A 148 -46.48 20.10 -31.46
N ARG A 149 -47.37 19.50 -32.32
CA ARG A 149 -48.02 18.24 -32.00
C ARG A 149 -47.09 17.02 -32.05
N ARG A 150 -45.84 17.18 -32.55
CA ARG A 150 -44.80 16.15 -32.63
C ARG A 150 -43.43 16.75 -32.37
N VAL A 151 -42.72 16.21 -31.39
CA VAL A 151 -41.32 16.55 -31.11
C VAL A 151 -40.44 15.86 -32.19
N ARG A 152 -39.70 16.66 -32.96
CA ARG A 152 -38.76 16.16 -33.95
C ARG A 152 -37.33 16.50 -33.42
N LEU A 153 -36.54 15.47 -33.18
CA LEU A 153 -35.15 15.61 -32.77
C LEU A 153 -34.25 15.94 -33.97
N GLU A 154 -33.41 16.93 -33.84
CA GLU A 154 -32.34 17.28 -34.77
C GLU A 154 -30.98 17.03 -34.14
N PRO A 155 -29.89 16.87 -34.92
CA PRO A 155 -28.56 16.63 -34.35
C PRO A 155 -28.13 17.67 -33.33
N ASP A 156 -28.52 18.93 -33.52
CA ASP A 156 -28.17 20.03 -32.62
C ASP A 156 -28.96 20.00 -31.28
N ASP A 157 -30.01 19.22 -31.18
CA ASP A 157 -30.75 19.00 -29.93
C ASP A 157 -30.07 17.93 -29.05
N LEU A 158 -29.20 17.10 -29.65
CA LEU A 158 -28.61 15.97 -28.95
C LEU A 158 -27.56 16.38 -27.95
N GLU A 159 -27.71 15.89 -26.74
CA GLU A 159 -26.70 16.01 -25.71
C GLU A 159 -26.24 14.63 -25.26
N LEU A 160 -24.95 14.52 -24.99
CA LEU A 160 -24.35 13.36 -24.37
C LEU A 160 -24.24 13.56 -22.86
N LEU A 161 -24.50 12.50 -22.10
CA LEU A 161 -24.10 12.47 -20.71
C LEU A 161 -22.57 12.56 -20.67
N GLU A 162 -22.03 13.52 -19.96
CA GLU A 162 -20.62 13.52 -19.62
C GLU A 162 -20.37 12.34 -18.68
N ALA A 163 -19.92 11.24 -19.24
CA ALA A 163 -19.35 10.17 -18.46
C ALA A 163 -17.98 10.66 -18.02
N GLU A 164 -17.81 11.03 -16.75
CA GLU A 164 -16.49 10.98 -16.14
C GLU A 164 -15.96 9.58 -16.46
N GLN A 165 -14.91 9.49 -17.27
CA GLN A 165 -14.18 8.25 -17.41
C GLN A 165 -13.61 7.97 -16.01
N ARG A 166 -14.33 7.15 -15.24
CA ARG A 166 -13.80 6.61 -13.99
C ARG A 166 -12.60 5.76 -14.36
N THR A 167 -11.45 6.35 -14.33
CA THR A 167 -10.20 5.65 -14.55
C THR A 167 -9.99 4.72 -13.37
N GLU A 168 -10.24 3.43 -13.56
CA GLU A 168 -9.86 2.40 -12.61
C GLU A 168 -8.35 2.32 -12.54
N ALA A 169 -7.78 2.20 -11.36
CA ALA A 169 -6.38 1.91 -11.18
C ALA A 169 -6.17 0.52 -10.59
N ALA A 170 -5.18 -0.20 -11.10
CA ALA A 170 -4.69 -1.44 -10.51
C ALA A 170 -3.24 -1.22 -10.04
N THR A 171 -3.04 -1.30 -8.75
CA THR A 171 -1.75 -1.04 -8.10
C THR A 171 -1.22 -2.33 -7.48
N ALA A 172 0.02 -2.69 -7.79
CA ALA A 172 0.76 -3.71 -7.05
C ALA A 172 1.77 -3.02 -6.13
N LEU A 173 1.58 -3.13 -4.82
CA LEU A 173 2.50 -2.65 -3.81
C LEU A 173 3.45 -3.78 -3.41
N LEU A 174 4.71 -3.64 -3.76
CA LEU A 174 5.79 -4.58 -3.47
C LEU A 174 6.54 -4.11 -2.22
N LEU A 175 6.53 -4.92 -1.18
CA LEU A 175 7.23 -4.64 0.08
C LEU A 175 8.37 -5.62 0.25
N ASP A 176 9.57 -5.08 0.41
CA ASP A 176 10.72 -5.86 0.79
C ASP A 176 10.55 -6.36 2.23
N LEU A 177 10.63 -7.68 2.41
CA LEU A 177 10.57 -8.37 3.69
C LEU A 177 11.90 -9.12 3.96
N SER A 178 12.96 -8.74 3.25
CA SER A 178 14.29 -9.30 3.45
C SER A 178 14.86 -8.91 4.82
N PHE A 179 15.89 -9.63 5.24
CA PHE A 179 16.52 -9.47 6.55
C PHE A 179 17.02 -8.06 6.86
N SER A 180 17.42 -7.28 5.86
CA SER A 180 17.93 -5.91 6.04
C SER A 180 16.86 -4.94 6.56
N MET A 181 15.62 -5.10 6.13
CA MET A 181 14.51 -4.22 6.50
C MET A 181 14.30 -4.12 8.02
N PRO A 182 14.08 -5.22 8.76
CA PRO A 182 13.94 -5.15 10.22
C PRO A 182 15.27 -4.82 10.94
N LEU A 183 16.41 -5.23 10.40
CA LEU A 183 17.72 -4.92 11.00
C LEU A 183 17.97 -3.41 11.07
N ARG A 184 17.42 -2.65 10.13
CA ARG A 184 17.54 -1.20 10.03
C ARG A 184 16.30 -0.44 10.55
N GLY A 185 15.25 -1.16 10.98
CA GLY A 185 14.01 -0.59 11.50
C GLY A 185 13.03 -0.09 10.43
N HIS A 186 13.30 -0.38 9.14
CA HIS A 186 12.47 0.10 8.02
C HIS A 186 11.14 -0.66 7.87
N ASP A 187 11.07 -1.90 8.36
CA ASP A 187 9.92 -2.79 8.17
C ASP A 187 8.62 -2.24 8.77
N ILE A 188 8.70 -1.62 9.94
CA ILE A 188 7.54 -1.04 10.64
C ILE A 188 6.93 0.11 9.82
N HIS A 189 7.77 1.00 9.31
CA HIS A 189 7.32 2.15 8.52
C HIS A 189 6.75 1.73 7.16
N ALA A 190 7.39 0.75 6.51
CA ALA A 190 6.90 0.17 5.26
C ALA A 190 5.54 -0.53 5.43
N LYS A 191 5.36 -1.32 6.49
CA LYS A 191 4.08 -1.97 6.82
C LYS A 191 2.98 -0.96 7.16
N LYS A 192 3.28 0.06 7.99
CA LYS A 192 2.35 1.15 8.31
C LYS A 192 1.90 1.89 7.04
N MET A 193 2.83 2.21 6.14
CA MET A 193 2.51 2.84 4.87
C MET A 193 1.62 1.96 3.99
N ALA A 194 1.93 0.66 3.87
CA ALA A 194 1.15 -0.26 3.07
C ALA A 194 -0.30 -0.42 3.58
N LEU A 195 -0.48 -0.52 4.90
CA LEU A 195 -1.80 -0.58 5.52
C LEU A 195 -2.56 0.75 5.36
N ALA A 196 -1.86 1.89 5.42
CA ALA A 196 -2.47 3.19 5.17
C ALA A 196 -2.94 3.35 3.72
N LEU A 197 -2.12 2.92 2.75
CA LEU A 197 -2.48 2.93 1.34
C LEU A 197 -3.68 1.99 1.06
N HIS A 198 -3.69 0.80 1.67
CA HIS A 198 -4.82 -0.12 1.58
C HIS A 198 -6.11 0.52 2.11
N ALA A 199 -6.06 1.12 3.31
CA ALA A 199 -7.22 1.77 3.90
C ALA A 199 -7.71 2.97 3.07
N LEU A 200 -6.79 3.72 2.45
CA LEU A 200 -7.12 4.82 1.55
C LEU A 200 -7.87 4.32 0.32
N ILE A 201 -7.34 3.29 -0.33
CA ILE A 201 -7.93 2.74 -1.56
C ILE A 201 -9.30 2.11 -1.24
N GLU A 202 -9.38 1.26 -0.22
CA GLU A 202 -10.65 0.62 0.18
C GLU A 202 -11.73 1.65 0.56
N GLY A 203 -11.34 2.74 1.25
CA GLY A 203 -12.28 3.75 1.74
C GLY A 203 -12.66 4.83 0.73
N ARG A 204 -11.76 5.20 -0.18
CA ARG A 204 -11.96 6.36 -1.07
C ARG A 204 -12.02 6.01 -2.56
N TYR A 205 -11.46 4.89 -2.96
CA TYR A 205 -11.38 4.46 -4.35
C TYR A 205 -11.88 3.02 -4.51
N PRO A 206 -13.20 2.76 -4.30
CA PRO A 206 -13.74 1.40 -4.23
C PRO A 206 -13.67 0.63 -5.56
N HIS A 207 -13.40 1.32 -6.67
CA HIS A 207 -13.20 0.70 -7.99
C HIS A 207 -11.73 0.40 -8.30
N ASP A 208 -10.80 0.87 -7.47
CA ASP A 208 -9.38 0.59 -7.63
C ASP A 208 -9.04 -0.76 -6.99
N THR A 209 -8.07 -1.43 -7.57
CA THR A 209 -7.55 -2.68 -7.04
C THR A 209 -6.15 -2.47 -6.47
N LEU A 210 -5.92 -2.95 -5.26
CA LEU A 210 -4.59 -3.01 -4.64
C LEU A 210 -4.19 -4.44 -4.35
N TYR A 211 -3.05 -4.84 -4.88
CA TYR A 211 -2.36 -6.08 -4.56
C TYR A 211 -1.21 -5.80 -3.61
N LEU A 212 -1.28 -6.34 -2.40
CA LEU A 212 -0.15 -6.32 -1.46
C LEU A 212 0.73 -7.53 -1.76
N ILE A 213 2.00 -7.31 -2.05
CA ILE A 213 2.97 -8.36 -2.36
C ILE A 213 4.19 -8.18 -1.45
N GLY A 214 4.37 -9.11 -0.55
CA GLY A 214 5.63 -9.20 0.22
C GLY A 214 6.64 -10.05 -0.54
N PHE A 215 7.89 -9.64 -0.56
CA PHE A 215 8.96 -10.40 -1.19
C PHE A 215 10.23 -10.46 -0.34
N SER A 216 10.87 -11.62 -0.39
CA SER A 216 12.17 -11.94 0.19
C SER A 216 12.86 -12.92 -0.76
N ASP A 217 13.14 -14.17 -0.39
CA ASP A 217 13.56 -15.21 -1.33
C ASP A 217 12.47 -15.54 -2.35
N TYR A 218 11.21 -15.43 -1.93
CA TYR A 218 10.04 -15.60 -2.78
C TYR A 218 9.08 -14.41 -2.62
N ALA A 219 8.36 -14.10 -3.70
CA ALA A 219 7.26 -13.14 -3.65
C ALA A 219 5.93 -13.86 -3.45
N ARG A 220 5.07 -13.29 -2.61
CA ARG A 220 3.70 -13.78 -2.38
C ARG A 220 2.72 -12.65 -2.24
N GLN A 221 1.51 -12.84 -2.73
CA GLN A 221 0.40 -11.95 -2.42
C GLN A 221 0.00 -12.13 -0.96
N MET A 222 -0.26 -11.05 -0.28
CA MET A 222 -0.60 -11.03 1.15
C MET A 222 -1.92 -10.32 1.40
N GLN A 223 -2.63 -10.75 2.45
CA GLN A 223 -3.73 -9.97 2.98
C GLN A 223 -3.19 -8.93 3.99
N PRO A 224 -3.91 -7.81 4.24
CA PRO A 224 -3.48 -6.81 5.22
C PRO A 224 -3.17 -7.39 6.61
N LYS A 225 -3.96 -8.38 7.07
CA LYS A 225 -3.73 -9.07 8.33
C LYS A 225 -2.42 -9.87 8.34
N GLU A 226 -2.09 -10.51 7.21
CA GLU A 226 -0.86 -11.29 7.07
C GLU A 226 0.37 -10.37 7.05
N LEU A 227 0.24 -9.21 6.38
CA LEU A 227 1.28 -8.19 6.40
C LEU A 227 1.49 -7.62 7.80
N ALA A 228 0.40 -7.30 8.52
CA ALA A 228 0.48 -6.81 9.89
C ALA A 228 1.09 -7.82 10.86
N ALA A 229 0.80 -9.12 10.66
CA ALA A 229 1.32 -10.22 11.46
C ALA A 229 2.68 -10.76 10.95
N SER A 230 3.15 -10.33 9.77
CA SER A 230 4.43 -10.80 9.24
C SER A 230 5.56 -10.35 10.16
N GLY A 231 6.11 -11.34 10.83
CA GLY A 231 7.27 -11.15 11.67
C GLY A 231 8.56 -11.25 10.88
N TRP A 232 9.65 -11.20 11.60
CA TRP A 232 10.97 -11.38 11.06
C TRP A 232 11.27 -12.86 10.77
N GLU A 233 11.34 -13.21 9.51
CA GLU A 233 11.85 -14.51 9.08
C GLU A 233 13.34 -14.36 8.72
N ARG A 234 14.19 -15.33 9.09
CA ARG A 234 15.61 -15.35 8.67
C ARG A 234 15.70 -15.67 7.17
N VAL A 235 15.21 -14.76 6.34
CA VAL A 235 15.21 -14.91 4.89
C VAL A 235 16.08 -13.81 4.33
N TYR A 236 17.13 -14.20 3.61
CA TYR A 236 18.23 -13.31 3.26
C TYR A 236 18.08 -12.64 1.90
N GLY A 237 17.21 -13.16 1.04
CA GLY A 237 17.15 -12.75 -0.36
C GLY A 237 16.20 -11.59 -0.60
N THR A 238 16.59 -10.71 -1.53
CA THR A 238 15.77 -9.66 -2.11
C THR A 238 15.45 -10.04 -3.55
N ASN A 239 14.37 -10.85 -3.75
CA ASN A 239 14.00 -11.41 -5.04
C ASN A 239 13.04 -10.51 -5.81
N MET A 240 13.54 -9.37 -6.29
CA MET A 240 12.79 -8.45 -7.14
C MET A 240 12.35 -9.10 -8.46
N HIS A 241 13.13 -10.06 -8.99
CA HIS A 241 12.77 -10.83 -10.20
C HIS A 241 11.41 -11.51 -10.02
N HIS A 242 11.22 -12.25 -8.92
CA HIS A 242 9.94 -12.91 -8.63
C HIS A 242 8.84 -11.91 -8.31
N ALA A 243 9.16 -10.82 -7.58
CA ALA A 243 8.19 -9.79 -7.24
C ALA A 243 7.60 -9.11 -8.49
N PHE A 244 8.43 -8.72 -9.46
CA PHE A 244 7.98 -8.15 -10.73
C PHE A 244 7.19 -9.14 -11.58
N ASN A 245 7.61 -10.40 -11.64
CA ASN A 245 6.87 -11.45 -12.34
C ASN A 245 5.47 -11.63 -11.75
N LEU A 246 5.35 -11.74 -10.43
CA LEU A 246 4.05 -11.86 -9.75
C LEU A 246 3.16 -10.62 -9.97
N ALA A 247 3.74 -9.41 -9.81
CA ALA A 247 3.03 -8.17 -10.06
C ALA A 247 2.50 -8.09 -11.49
N GLY A 248 3.32 -8.45 -12.47
CA GLY A 248 2.93 -8.48 -13.89
C GLY A 248 1.74 -9.41 -14.16
N ARG A 249 1.75 -10.61 -13.57
CA ARG A 249 0.64 -11.56 -13.67
C ARG A 249 -0.67 -11.03 -13.08
N LEU A 250 -0.59 -10.41 -11.89
CA LEU A 250 -1.78 -9.86 -11.22
C LEU A 250 -2.32 -8.64 -11.97
N LEU A 251 -1.45 -7.72 -12.36
CA LEU A 251 -1.85 -6.50 -13.09
C LEU A 251 -2.38 -6.80 -14.50
N SER A 252 -1.98 -7.90 -15.13
CA SER A 252 -2.50 -8.30 -16.45
C SER A 252 -3.99 -8.65 -16.43
N GLN A 253 -4.57 -8.93 -15.27
CA GLN A 253 -6.00 -9.17 -15.10
C GLN A 253 -6.84 -7.89 -15.26
N HIS A 254 -6.20 -6.71 -15.25
CA HIS A 254 -6.83 -5.39 -15.36
C HIS A 254 -6.40 -4.66 -16.64
N PRO A 255 -6.72 -5.14 -17.84
CA PRO A 255 -6.21 -4.58 -19.10
C PRO A 255 -6.69 -3.15 -19.38
N ARG A 256 -7.81 -2.74 -18.79
CA ARG A 256 -8.43 -1.41 -18.98
C ARG A 256 -8.05 -0.40 -17.88
N ALA A 257 -7.49 -0.87 -16.77
CA ALA A 257 -7.10 -0.02 -15.67
C ALA A 257 -5.74 0.65 -15.93
N THR A 258 -5.52 1.82 -15.30
CA THR A 258 -4.18 2.39 -15.16
C THR A 258 -3.38 1.50 -14.23
N ARG A 259 -2.32 0.88 -14.75
CA ARG A 259 -1.54 -0.12 -14.00
C ARG A 259 -0.25 0.46 -13.50
N GLN A 260 0.03 0.24 -12.22
CA GLN A 260 1.27 0.70 -11.60
C GLN A 260 1.81 -0.30 -10.58
N VAL A 261 3.11 -0.26 -10.43
CA VAL A 261 3.85 -0.91 -9.34
C VAL A 261 4.42 0.18 -8.45
N ILE A 262 4.25 0.03 -7.16
CA ILE A 262 4.94 0.80 -6.11
C ILE A 262 5.82 -0.20 -5.38
N MET A 263 7.14 0.02 -5.36
CA MET A 263 8.09 -0.85 -4.66
C MET A 263 8.77 -0.08 -3.53
N VAL A 264 8.87 -0.71 -2.38
CA VAL A 264 9.62 -0.21 -1.22
C VAL A 264 10.69 -1.24 -0.86
N THR A 265 11.95 -0.82 -0.85
CA THR A 265 13.11 -1.68 -0.60
C THR A 265 14.27 -0.87 -0.02
N ASP A 266 15.13 -1.53 0.75
CA ASP A 266 16.39 -1.01 1.26
C ASP A 266 17.63 -1.67 0.64
N GLY A 267 17.44 -2.57 -0.35
CA GLY A 267 18.51 -3.40 -0.86
C GLY A 267 18.54 -3.63 -2.36
N GLU A 268 19.66 -4.16 -2.80
CA GLU A 268 19.90 -4.61 -4.17
C GLU A 268 19.24 -5.98 -4.42
N PRO A 269 18.93 -6.35 -5.68
CA PRO A 269 18.41 -7.69 -5.97
C PRO A 269 19.47 -8.75 -5.74
N THR A 270 19.35 -9.48 -4.64
CA THR A 270 20.28 -10.55 -4.25
C THR A 270 19.80 -11.95 -4.57
N ALA A 271 18.53 -12.08 -5.00
CA ALA A 271 17.95 -13.37 -5.35
C ALA A 271 17.19 -13.35 -6.67
N HIS A 272 17.10 -14.51 -7.32
CA HIS A 272 16.30 -14.73 -8.52
C HIS A 272 15.76 -16.17 -8.54
N LEU A 273 14.75 -16.44 -9.38
CA LEU A 273 14.26 -17.80 -9.59
C LEU A 273 15.04 -18.50 -10.69
N GLU A 274 15.39 -19.75 -10.43
CA GLU A 274 15.79 -20.76 -11.44
C GLU A 274 14.77 -21.90 -11.42
N GLY A 275 13.87 -21.91 -12.40
CA GLY A 275 12.64 -22.70 -12.29
C GLY A 275 11.83 -22.21 -11.10
N ASP A 276 11.47 -23.13 -10.21
CA ASP A 276 10.67 -22.81 -9.00
C ASP A 276 11.53 -22.57 -7.74
N ARG A 277 12.87 -22.56 -7.88
CA ARG A 277 13.78 -22.41 -6.74
C ARG A 277 14.42 -21.04 -6.72
N ALA A 278 14.38 -20.39 -5.56
CA ALA A 278 15.12 -19.16 -5.32
C ALA A 278 16.63 -19.47 -5.20
N LYS A 279 17.43 -18.65 -5.86
CA LYS A 279 18.88 -18.63 -5.78
C LYS A 279 19.32 -17.33 -5.19
N PHE A 280 19.91 -17.39 -4.01
CA PHE A 280 20.49 -16.25 -3.30
C PHE A 280 21.98 -16.13 -3.57
N ASN A 281 22.47 -14.90 -3.77
CA ASN A 281 23.88 -14.58 -3.94
C ASN A 281 24.20 -13.22 -3.32
N TRP A 282 25.17 -13.19 -2.45
CA TRP A 282 25.71 -11.95 -1.92
C TRP A 282 27.24 -11.89 -2.13
N PRO A 283 27.78 -10.85 -2.74
CA PRO A 283 27.08 -9.71 -3.40
C PRO A 283 26.24 -10.16 -4.62
N PRO A 284 25.34 -9.28 -5.13
CA PRO A 284 24.52 -9.58 -6.30
C PRO A 284 25.34 -9.97 -7.52
N ILE A 285 24.97 -11.06 -8.19
CA ILE A 285 25.65 -11.51 -9.41
C ILE A 285 25.00 -10.90 -10.66
N PRO A 286 25.75 -10.74 -11.76
CA PRO A 286 25.24 -10.17 -13.01
C PRO A 286 23.98 -10.87 -13.55
N LYS A 287 23.84 -12.18 -13.31
CA LYS A 287 22.66 -12.96 -13.70
C LYS A 287 21.41 -12.51 -12.98
N THR A 288 21.47 -12.29 -11.65
CA THR A 288 20.35 -11.80 -10.83
C THR A 288 19.90 -10.44 -11.32
N ILE A 289 20.83 -9.50 -11.49
CA ILE A 289 20.57 -8.15 -12.00
C ILE A 289 19.89 -8.22 -13.36
N ARG A 290 20.43 -8.98 -14.30
CA ARG A 290 19.87 -9.12 -15.65
C ARG A 290 18.47 -9.69 -15.65
N LEU A 291 18.19 -10.74 -14.89
CA LEU A 291 16.86 -11.35 -14.82
C LEU A 291 15.84 -10.38 -14.22
N THR A 292 16.21 -9.62 -13.19
CA THR A 292 15.36 -8.59 -12.58
C THR A 292 15.04 -7.49 -13.58
N LEU A 293 16.03 -6.96 -14.30
CA LEU A 293 15.82 -5.93 -15.33
C LEU A 293 14.99 -6.43 -16.51
N MET A 294 15.10 -7.72 -16.86
CA MET A 294 14.24 -8.32 -17.90
C MET A 294 12.76 -8.34 -17.49
N GLU A 295 12.45 -8.70 -16.24
CA GLU A 295 11.06 -8.65 -15.75
C GLU A 295 10.54 -7.21 -15.65
N ALA A 296 11.34 -6.28 -15.18
CA ALA A 296 10.98 -4.86 -15.19
C ALA A 296 10.68 -4.33 -16.61
N SER A 297 11.50 -4.73 -17.60
CA SER A 297 11.26 -4.38 -19.01
C SER A 297 9.96 -4.98 -19.55
N LYS A 298 9.53 -6.16 -19.07
CA LYS A 298 8.23 -6.75 -19.44
C LYS A 298 7.08 -5.91 -18.87
N LEU A 299 7.18 -5.46 -17.62
CA LEU A 299 6.22 -4.55 -17.01
C LEU A 299 6.09 -3.26 -17.82
N ALA A 300 7.22 -2.62 -18.15
CA ALA A 300 7.24 -1.39 -18.93
C ALA A 300 6.58 -1.55 -20.30
N ARG A 301 6.93 -2.62 -21.04
CA ARG A 301 6.31 -2.94 -22.33
C ARG A 301 4.82 -3.23 -22.23
N ALA A 302 4.36 -3.72 -21.07
CA ALA A 302 2.94 -3.90 -20.80
C ALA A 302 2.24 -2.60 -20.40
N GLY A 303 2.92 -1.44 -20.38
CA GLY A 303 2.37 -0.15 -19.99
C GLY A 303 2.16 0.00 -18.49
N VAL A 304 2.92 -0.74 -17.67
CA VAL A 304 2.89 -0.62 -16.21
C VAL A 304 3.93 0.40 -15.78
N THR A 305 3.53 1.41 -15.02
CA THR A 305 4.45 2.39 -14.44
C THR A 305 5.08 1.82 -13.18
N LEU A 306 6.39 1.97 -13.01
CA LEU A 306 7.12 1.52 -11.82
C LEU A 306 7.64 2.71 -11.02
N ASN A 307 7.22 2.81 -9.76
CA ASN A 307 7.73 3.79 -8.80
C ASN A 307 8.46 3.05 -7.68
N VAL A 308 9.68 3.46 -7.40
CA VAL A 308 10.53 2.82 -6.39
C VAL A 308 10.86 3.81 -5.28
N PHE A 309 10.61 3.41 -4.06
CA PHE A 309 10.98 4.11 -2.85
C PHE A 309 12.13 3.36 -2.19
N MET A 310 13.32 3.95 -2.30
CA MET A 310 14.54 3.43 -1.69
C MET A 310 14.67 3.99 -0.28
N LEU A 311 14.99 3.12 0.67
CA LEU A 311 15.22 3.48 2.08
C LEU A 311 16.72 3.53 2.43
N GLU A 312 17.59 3.23 1.46
CA GLU A 312 19.04 3.24 1.58
C GLU A 312 19.70 3.82 0.32
N ASP A 313 20.88 4.41 0.48
CA ASP A 313 21.63 5.10 -0.55
C ASP A 313 22.94 4.40 -0.95
N SER A 314 23.01 3.06 -0.80
CA SER A 314 24.20 2.33 -1.17
C SER A 314 24.54 2.52 -2.67
N PRO A 315 25.82 2.68 -3.05
CA PRO A 315 26.20 2.92 -4.46
C PRO A 315 25.71 1.82 -5.42
N GLY A 316 25.70 0.57 -4.98
CA GLY A 316 25.21 -0.56 -5.78
C GLY A 316 23.70 -0.49 -6.02
N LEU A 317 22.93 -0.12 -5.00
CA LEU A 317 21.49 0.09 -5.10
C LEU A 317 21.17 1.27 -6.03
N ILE A 318 21.85 2.41 -5.86
CA ILE A 318 21.66 3.59 -6.73
C ILE A 318 21.92 3.21 -8.18
N GLY A 319 23.07 2.60 -8.49
CA GLY A 319 23.40 2.21 -9.87
C GLY A 319 22.46 1.16 -10.47
N PHE A 320 21.88 0.29 -9.67
CA PHE A 320 20.83 -0.62 -10.12
C PHE A 320 19.53 0.13 -10.42
N MET A 321 19.13 1.05 -9.53
CA MET A 321 17.88 1.80 -9.66
C MET A 321 17.90 2.77 -10.84
N GLU A 322 19.04 3.41 -11.13
CA GLU A 322 19.22 4.23 -12.32
C GLU A 322 18.92 3.43 -13.60
N ARG A 323 19.48 2.23 -13.73
CA ARG A 323 19.19 1.33 -14.86
C ARG A 323 17.73 0.90 -14.91
N LEU A 324 17.12 0.69 -13.76
CA LEU A 324 15.70 0.33 -13.65
C LEU A 324 14.81 1.50 -14.13
N ALA A 325 15.13 2.73 -13.73
CA ALA A 325 14.42 3.94 -14.16
C ALA A 325 14.51 4.16 -15.67
N GLU A 326 15.70 4.02 -16.24
CA GLU A 326 15.91 4.13 -17.70
C GLU A 326 15.05 3.15 -18.49
N LEU A 327 14.89 1.91 -18.00
CA LEU A 327 14.12 0.86 -18.65
C LEU A 327 12.61 1.03 -18.54
N THR A 328 12.14 1.62 -17.45
CA THR A 328 10.70 1.59 -17.10
C THR A 328 10.00 2.93 -17.20
N ALA A 329 10.72 4.00 -17.55
CA ALA A 329 10.25 5.38 -17.45
C ALA A 329 9.60 5.69 -16.08
N GLY A 330 10.04 4.94 -15.07
CA GLY A 330 9.56 5.04 -13.70
C GLY A 330 10.22 6.17 -12.94
N ARG A 331 9.80 6.33 -11.69
CA ARG A 331 10.41 7.32 -10.78
C ARG A 331 11.02 6.60 -9.59
N ILE A 332 12.17 7.10 -9.19
CA ILE A 332 12.91 6.61 -8.05
C ILE A 332 13.02 7.72 -7.03
N PHE A 333 12.73 7.39 -5.80
CA PHE A 333 12.76 8.31 -4.67
C PHE A 333 13.66 7.71 -3.60
N LEU A 334 14.66 8.47 -3.16
CA LEU A 334 15.38 8.18 -1.94
C LEU A 334 14.60 8.82 -0.79
N MET A 335 14.26 8.03 0.21
CA MET A 335 13.35 8.44 1.26
C MET A 335 13.92 8.12 2.63
N ASP A 336 13.71 9.04 3.57
CA ASP A 336 13.75 8.70 4.99
C ASP A 336 12.49 7.86 5.31
N ASP A 337 12.62 6.83 6.11
CA ASP A 337 11.53 5.92 6.49
C ASP A 337 10.37 6.65 7.19
N ARG A 338 10.66 7.74 7.93
CA ARG A 338 9.67 8.59 8.61
C ARG A 338 8.72 9.28 7.64
N ASP A 339 9.22 9.63 6.46
CA ASP A 339 8.48 10.38 5.44
C ASP A 339 7.81 9.47 4.40
N LEU A 340 8.18 8.19 4.38
CA LEU A 340 7.74 7.20 3.38
C LEU A 340 6.21 7.20 3.19
N GLY A 341 5.44 7.13 4.28
CA GLY A 341 3.99 7.11 4.24
C GLY A 341 3.41 8.35 3.58
N THR A 342 3.93 9.52 3.94
CA THR A 342 3.50 10.83 3.43
C THR A 342 3.71 10.92 1.91
N PHE A 343 4.89 10.53 1.43
CA PHE A 343 5.26 10.62 0.02
C PHE A 343 4.52 9.62 -0.85
N VAL A 344 4.42 8.37 -0.43
CA VAL A 344 3.72 7.32 -1.21
C VAL A 344 2.24 7.67 -1.38
N LEU A 345 1.57 8.06 -0.29
CA LEU A 345 0.16 8.44 -0.35
C LEU A 345 -0.06 9.72 -1.17
N ARG A 346 0.83 10.71 -1.05
CA ARG A 346 0.77 11.93 -1.86
C ARG A 346 0.97 11.65 -3.35
N ASP A 347 1.94 10.81 -3.70
CA ASP A 347 2.18 10.41 -5.09
C ASP A 347 1.00 9.66 -5.67
N PHE A 348 0.43 8.73 -4.91
CA PHE A 348 -0.77 7.98 -5.31
C PHE A 348 -1.96 8.91 -5.58
N VAL A 349 -2.28 9.82 -4.65
CA VAL A 349 -3.41 10.75 -4.77
C VAL A 349 -3.22 11.71 -5.95
N ARG A 350 -1.99 12.25 -6.14
CA ARG A 350 -1.70 13.15 -7.29
C ARG A 350 -1.94 12.49 -8.64
N ARG A 351 -1.56 11.23 -8.80
CA ARG A 351 -1.76 10.48 -10.05
C ARG A 351 -3.20 10.16 -10.34
N ARG A 352 -4.03 10.10 -9.31
CA ARG A 352 -5.47 9.91 -9.48
C ARG A 352 -6.22 11.19 -9.88
N ALA A 353 -5.62 12.35 -9.63
CA ALA A 353 -6.20 13.66 -9.95
C ALA A 353 -5.76 14.18 -11.33
N SER A 354 -4.76 13.58 -11.96
CA SER A 354 -4.28 13.88 -13.31
C SER A 354 -4.81 12.85 -14.32
#